data_aa2a00d639c9d3212e757ba64f7464d4
#
_entry.id   aa2a00d639c9d3212e757ba64f7464d4
#
_cell.length_a   1.000
_cell.length_b   1.000
_cell.length_c   1.000
_cell.angle_alpha   90.00
_cell.angle_beta   90.00
_cell.angle_gamma   90.00
#
_symmetry.space_group_name_H-M   'P 1'
#
loop_
_entity.id
_entity.type
_entity.pdbx_description
1 polymer ?
#
loop_
_entity_poly.entity_id
_entity_poly.type
_entity_poly.pdbx_seq_one_letter_code
_entity_poly.pdbx_strand_id
1 'polypeptide(L)'
;MLELATKYLYEADSPMENEEMLLPYLQYAADSARADDYIRMRADFLLERVLKNRPGTKAADFQYITRDNKKRNLWSVQAEELLLIFYDPECQHCMEIISQIMRDSDISDRLNSGKLKILAIYTEGNESVWKANKNQLPANWIAGKDISGIVDNELYDLKAMPMLYLLDKDKRVLMKDLDIQNISQ
;
A
#
# COMPACT_ATOMS: atom_id res chain seq x y z
N MET A 1 13.47 9.02 -22.85
CA MET A 1 12.03 8.63 -22.84
C MET A 1 11.66 7.88 -21.55
N LEU A 2 12.39 6.85 -21.13
CA LEU A 2 12.12 6.12 -19.87
C LEU A 2 12.10 7.05 -18.65
N GLU A 3 13.06 7.96 -18.50
CA GLU A 3 13.12 8.90 -17.36
C GLU A 3 11.88 9.80 -17.24
N LEU A 4 11.37 10.30 -18.38
CA LEU A 4 10.14 11.09 -18.38
C LEU A 4 8.93 10.23 -17.98
N ALA A 5 8.82 9.03 -18.54
CA ALA A 5 7.75 8.11 -18.17
C ALA A 5 7.80 7.77 -16.67
N THR A 6 8.97 7.47 -16.13
CA THR A 6 9.16 7.20 -14.70
C THR A 6 8.77 8.42 -13.85
N LYS A 7 9.25 9.61 -14.21
CA LYS A 7 8.93 10.84 -13.49
C LYS A 7 7.44 11.12 -13.39
N TYR A 8 6.70 10.92 -14.47
CA TYR A 8 5.27 11.27 -14.50
C TYR A 8 4.35 10.13 -14.09
N LEU A 9 4.76 8.87 -14.28
CA LEU A 9 3.87 7.73 -14.08
C LEU A 9 4.21 6.86 -12.86
N TYR A 10 5.34 7.13 -12.17
CA TYR A 10 5.78 6.32 -11.04
C TYR A 10 6.04 7.10 -9.76
N GLU A 11 6.55 8.35 -9.85
CA GLU A 11 6.87 9.13 -8.65
C GLU A 11 5.59 9.45 -7.88
N ALA A 12 5.63 9.22 -6.55
CA ALA A 12 4.45 9.29 -5.66
C ALA A 12 3.79 10.67 -5.57
N ASP A 13 4.52 11.75 -5.89
CA ASP A 13 4.02 13.13 -5.92
C ASP A 13 3.52 13.56 -7.30
N SER A 14 3.54 12.66 -8.29
CA SER A 14 3.07 12.97 -9.63
C SER A 14 1.54 12.92 -9.71
N PRO A 15 0.87 13.99 -10.17
CA PRO A 15 -0.58 13.96 -10.38
C PRO A 15 -1.01 13.06 -11.54
N MET A 16 -0.05 12.51 -12.30
CA MET A 16 -0.27 11.60 -13.42
C MET A 16 0.16 10.17 -13.09
N GLU A 17 0.44 9.87 -11.82
CA GLU A 17 0.89 8.56 -11.40
C GLU A 17 -0.03 7.45 -11.91
N ASN A 18 0.54 6.50 -12.66
CA ASN A 18 -0.17 5.35 -13.22
C ASN A 18 0.81 4.24 -13.62
N GLU A 19 1.03 3.30 -12.72
CA GLU A 19 1.95 2.19 -12.96
C GLU A 19 1.53 1.29 -14.11
N GLU A 20 0.22 1.15 -14.36
CA GLU A 20 -0.28 0.35 -15.48
C GLU A 20 0.07 0.99 -16.83
N MET A 21 0.06 2.33 -16.90
CA MET A 21 0.54 3.04 -18.09
C MET A 21 2.05 3.01 -18.23
N LEU A 22 2.80 2.93 -17.13
CA LEU A 22 4.25 2.84 -17.14
C LEU A 22 4.75 1.47 -17.62
N LEU A 23 4.02 0.40 -17.31
CA LEU A 23 4.44 -0.97 -17.52
C LEU A 23 4.90 -1.28 -18.95
N PRO A 24 4.20 -0.89 -20.04
CA PRO A 24 4.67 -1.11 -21.40
C PRO A 24 6.01 -0.43 -21.73
N TYR A 25 6.27 0.75 -21.14
CA TYR A 25 7.53 1.47 -21.34
C TYR A 25 8.70 0.74 -20.66
N LEU A 26 8.47 0.21 -19.46
CA LEU A 26 9.47 -0.57 -18.73
C LEU A 26 9.78 -1.88 -19.47
N GLN A 27 8.76 -2.61 -19.91
CA GLN A 27 8.91 -3.84 -20.68
C GLN A 27 9.70 -3.60 -21.96
N TYR A 28 9.33 -2.56 -22.72
CA TYR A 28 10.07 -2.20 -23.92
C TYR A 28 11.53 -1.84 -23.64
N ALA A 29 11.80 -1.11 -22.56
CA ALA A 29 13.17 -0.72 -22.21
C ALA A 29 14.01 -1.92 -21.74
N ALA A 30 13.44 -2.85 -20.98
CA ALA A 30 14.08 -4.07 -20.52
C ALA A 30 14.44 -5.02 -21.69
N ASP A 31 13.51 -5.18 -22.64
CA ASP A 31 13.67 -6.11 -23.78
C ASP A 31 14.47 -5.52 -24.96
N SER A 32 14.72 -4.20 -24.95
CA SER A 32 15.31 -3.52 -26.10
C SER A 32 16.80 -3.82 -26.24
N ALA A 33 17.18 -4.47 -27.34
CA ALA A 33 18.59 -4.65 -27.70
C ALA A 33 19.32 -3.33 -27.99
N ARG A 34 18.60 -2.21 -28.15
CA ARG A 34 19.16 -0.88 -28.41
C ARG A 34 19.33 -0.06 -27.11
N ALA A 35 18.74 -0.50 -26.01
CA ALA A 35 18.94 0.13 -24.71
C ALA A 35 20.35 -0.18 -24.19
N ASP A 36 21.02 0.80 -23.60
CA ASP A 36 22.27 0.55 -22.89
C ASP A 36 22.00 -0.25 -21.59
N ASP A 37 23.06 -0.80 -21.01
CA ASP A 37 22.96 -1.66 -19.82
C ASP A 37 22.34 -0.92 -18.63
N TYR A 38 22.59 0.37 -18.47
CA TYR A 38 22.02 1.17 -17.39
C TYR A 38 20.50 1.32 -17.53
N ILE A 39 20.03 1.59 -18.74
CA ILE A 39 18.57 1.72 -19.02
C ILE A 39 17.88 0.39 -18.79
N ARG A 40 18.45 -0.74 -19.25
CA ARG A 40 17.90 -2.08 -19.02
C ARG A 40 17.82 -2.40 -17.53
N MET A 41 18.92 -2.24 -16.81
CA MET A 41 18.98 -2.52 -15.37
C MET A 41 17.99 -1.67 -14.57
N ARG A 42 17.83 -0.39 -14.93
CA ARG A 42 16.83 0.49 -14.31
C ARG A 42 15.40 0.06 -14.63
N ALA A 43 15.13 -0.36 -15.87
CA ALA A 43 13.83 -0.85 -16.27
C ALA A 43 13.47 -2.15 -15.54
N ASP A 44 14.40 -3.11 -15.46
CA ASP A 44 14.20 -4.36 -14.71
C ASP A 44 13.91 -4.10 -13.22
N PHE A 45 14.67 -3.22 -12.60
CA PHE A 45 14.45 -2.82 -11.21
C PHE A 45 13.05 -2.22 -10.97
N LEU A 46 12.61 -1.34 -11.86
CA LEU A 46 11.28 -0.73 -11.76
C LEU A 46 10.17 -1.72 -12.10
N LEU A 47 10.38 -2.62 -13.08
CA LEU A 47 9.45 -3.70 -13.40
C LEU A 47 9.16 -4.57 -12.18
N GLU A 48 10.21 -4.98 -11.45
CA GLU A 48 10.04 -5.76 -10.23
C GLU A 48 9.14 -5.06 -9.23
N ARG A 49 9.30 -3.75 -9.04
CA ARG A 49 8.50 -2.93 -8.10
C ARG A 49 7.07 -2.73 -8.56
N VAL A 50 6.87 -2.35 -9.81
CA VAL A 50 5.53 -2.10 -10.39
C VAL A 50 4.69 -3.39 -10.40
N LEU A 51 5.32 -4.55 -10.62
CA LEU A 51 4.63 -5.84 -10.61
C LEU A 51 4.28 -6.35 -9.19
N LYS A 52 4.87 -5.77 -8.13
CA LYS A 52 4.55 -6.14 -6.74
C LYS A 52 3.12 -5.71 -6.39
N ASN A 53 2.32 -6.67 -5.98
CA ASN A 53 0.93 -6.43 -5.55
C ASN A 53 0.13 -5.59 -6.56
N ARG A 54 0.28 -5.90 -7.84
CA ARG A 54 -0.38 -5.24 -8.94
C ARG A 54 -1.90 -5.48 -8.91
N PRO A 55 -2.75 -4.53 -9.35
CA PRO A 55 -4.19 -4.76 -9.51
C PRO A 55 -4.51 -6.08 -10.22
N GLY A 56 -5.46 -6.83 -9.70
CA GLY A 56 -5.85 -8.17 -10.15
C GLY A 56 -5.00 -9.32 -9.59
N THR A 57 -3.83 -9.08 -9.01
CA THR A 57 -3.01 -10.11 -8.36
C THR A 57 -3.37 -10.27 -6.89
N LYS A 58 -3.03 -11.42 -6.30
CA LYS A 58 -3.22 -11.62 -4.86
C LYS A 58 -2.12 -10.88 -4.10
N ALA A 59 -2.51 -10.06 -3.13
CA ALA A 59 -1.59 -9.34 -2.26
C ALA A 59 -0.68 -10.30 -1.48
N ALA A 60 0.59 -9.96 -1.36
CA ALA A 60 1.56 -10.72 -0.58
C ALA A 60 1.09 -10.85 0.88
N ASP A 61 1.13 -12.06 1.42
CA ASP A 61 0.80 -12.27 2.83
C ASP A 61 1.94 -11.79 3.73
N PHE A 62 1.58 -11.27 4.89
CA PHE A 62 2.52 -10.88 5.93
C PHE A 62 1.91 -11.08 7.32
N GLN A 63 2.75 -11.21 8.32
CA GLN A 63 2.35 -11.35 9.71
C GLN A 63 2.48 -10.02 10.45
N TYR A 64 1.55 -9.78 11.36
CA TYR A 64 1.53 -8.61 12.23
C TYR A 64 1.08 -8.94 13.63
N ILE A 65 1.42 -8.07 14.59
CA ILE A 65 0.94 -8.13 15.97
C ILE A 65 -0.14 -7.06 16.15
N THR A 66 -1.31 -7.47 16.61
CA THR A 66 -2.44 -6.59 16.92
C THR A 66 -2.24 -5.79 18.21
N ARG A 67 -3.14 -4.81 18.48
CA ARG A 67 -3.15 -4.04 19.74
C ARG A 67 -3.16 -4.91 21.00
N ASP A 68 -3.84 -6.05 20.96
CA ASP A 68 -3.96 -7.03 22.03
C ASP A 68 -2.88 -8.12 22.00
N ASN A 69 -1.77 -7.86 21.33
CA ASN A 69 -0.58 -8.70 21.19
C ASN A 69 -0.84 -10.09 20.57
N LYS A 70 -1.87 -10.24 19.73
CA LYS A 70 -2.12 -11.47 18.99
C LYS A 70 -1.42 -11.42 17.64
N LYS A 71 -0.76 -12.51 17.26
CA LYS A 71 -0.23 -12.70 15.92
C LYS A 71 -1.37 -12.99 14.94
N ARG A 72 -1.38 -12.32 13.83
CA ARG A 72 -2.30 -12.48 12.70
C ARG A 72 -1.54 -12.37 11.39
N ASN A 73 -2.19 -12.74 10.31
CA ASN A 73 -1.68 -12.49 8.98
C ASN A 73 -2.75 -11.82 8.11
N LEU A 74 -2.32 -11.15 7.03
CA LEU A 74 -3.21 -10.42 6.13
C LEU A 74 -4.34 -11.31 5.61
N TRP A 75 -4.01 -12.52 5.15
CA TRP A 75 -5.00 -13.41 4.52
C TRP A 75 -6.03 -13.94 5.51
N SER A 76 -5.78 -13.89 6.82
CA SER A 76 -6.75 -14.28 7.85
C SER A 76 -7.85 -13.24 8.10
N VAL A 77 -7.72 -12.03 7.58
CA VAL A 77 -8.71 -10.96 7.76
C VAL A 77 -9.93 -11.24 6.89
N GLN A 78 -11.05 -11.57 7.51
CA GLN A 78 -12.32 -11.79 6.80
C GLN A 78 -13.00 -10.44 6.58
N ALA A 79 -13.15 -10.04 5.31
CA ALA A 79 -13.81 -8.81 4.88
C ALA A 79 -14.32 -9.00 3.45
N GLU A 80 -15.40 -8.32 3.08
CA GLU A 80 -15.84 -8.23 1.69
C GLU A 80 -14.85 -7.36 0.90
N GLU A 81 -14.49 -6.22 1.50
CA GLU A 81 -13.43 -5.32 1.05
C GLU A 81 -12.51 -4.97 2.22
N LEU A 82 -11.23 -4.83 1.95
CA LEU A 82 -10.22 -4.50 2.93
C LEU A 82 -9.37 -3.32 2.46
N LEU A 83 -9.48 -2.19 3.15
CA LEU A 83 -8.54 -1.08 2.99
C LEU A 83 -7.31 -1.37 3.84
N LEU A 84 -6.20 -1.68 3.19
CA LEU A 84 -4.89 -1.89 3.80
C LEU A 84 -4.11 -0.58 3.74
N ILE A 85 -3.65 -0.11 4.89
CA ILE A 85 -2.91 1.14 5.04
C ILE A 85 -1.56 0.82 5.69
N PHE A 86 -0.47 1.10 4.98
CA PHE A 86 0.86 1.17 5.58
C PHE A 86 1.12 2.60 6.03
N TYR A 87 1.52 2.79 7.27
CA TYR A 87 1.67 4.12 7.86
C TYR A 87 2.76 4.17 8.93
N ASP A 88 3.22 5.38 9.21
CA ASP A 88 4.02 5.69 10.39
C ASP A 88 3.24 6.71 11.26
N PRO A 89 2.99 6.41 12.56
CA PRO A 89 2.29 7.32 13.45
C PRO A 89 3.05 8.62 13.76
N GLU A 90 4.36 8.68 13.52
CA GLU A 90 5.18 9.88 13.66
C GLU A 90 5.24 10.72 12.37
N CYS A 91 4.71 10.21 11.27
CA CYS A 91 4.59 10.92 10.00
C CYS A 91 3.34 11.80 10.00
N GLN A 92 3.51 13.13 9.93
CA GLN A 92 2.40 14.08 9.92
C GLN A 92 1.45 13.82 8.75
N HIS A 93 1.98 13.62 7.54
CA HIS A 93 1.18 13.35 6.35
C HIS A 93 0.34 12.08 6.49
N CYS A 94 0.89 11.02 7.06
CA CYS A 94 0.15 9.80 7.36
C CYS A 94 -1.08 10.06 8.25
N MET A 95 -0.88 10.86 9.31
CA MET A 95 -1.96 11.17 10.25
C MET A 95 -3.01 12.12 9.65
N GLU A 96 -2.62 12.99 8.73
CA GLU A 96 -3.56 13.82 7.96
C GLU A 96 -4.45 12.97 7.07
N ILE A 97 -3.89 12.02 6.31
CA ILE A 97 -4.64 11.09 5.46
C ILE A 97 -5.56 10.19 6.30
N ILE A 98 -5.06 9.62 7.40
CA ILE A 98 -5.88 8.84 8.35
C ILE A 98 -7.05 9.68 8.88
N SER A 99 -6.81 10.95 9.22
CA SER A 99 -7.86 11.85 9.67
C SER A 99 -8.92 12.16 8.61
N GLN A 100 -8.53 12.22 7.33
CA GLN A 100 -9.47 12.37 6.21
C GLN A 100 -10.32 11.11 6.05
N ILE A 101 -9.71 9.92 6.06
CA ILE A 101 -10.42 8.63 6.02
C ILE A 101 -11.46 8.53 7.15
N MET A 102 -11.11 8.97 8.36
CA MET A 102 -12.01 8.97 9.51
C MET A 102 -13.22 9.89 9.37
N ARG A 103 -13.10 10.95 8.56
CA ARG A 103 -14.18 11.95 8.33
C ARG A 103 -15.00 11.63 7.09
N ASP A 104 -14.57 10.71 6.27
CA ASP A 104 -15.26 10.32 5.05
C ASP A 104 -16.54 9.55 5.38
N SER A 105 -17.68 10.05 4.91
CA SER A 105 -19.00 9.48 5.22
C SER A 105 -19.22 8.14 4.51
N ASP A 106 -18.77 8.00 3.25
CA ASP A 106 -18.93 6.76 2.49
C ASP A 106 -18.10 5.63 3.11
N ILE A 107 -16.84 5.90 3.45
CA ILE A 107 -15.99 4.95 4.18
C ILE A 107 -16.64 4.56 5.51
N SER A 108 -17.19 5.54 6.26
CA SER A 108 -17.87 5.29 7.52
C SER A 108 -19.10 4.40 7.34
N ASP A 109 -19.92 4.63 6.32
CA ASP A 109 -21.11 3.82 6.03
C ASP A 109 -20.73 2.39 5.62
N ARG A 110 -19.69 2.22 4.81
CA ARG A 110 -19.16 0.90 4.43
C ARG A 110 -18.56 0.14 5.62
N LEU A 111 -17.88 0.83 6.54
CA LEU A 111 -17.41 0.26 7.80
C LEU A 111 -18.57 -0.19 8.70
N ASN A 112 -19.59 0.67 8.87
CA ASN A 112 -20.74 0.40 9.71
C ASN A 112 -21.62 -0.74 9.17
N SER A 113 -21.74 -0.85 7.85
CA SER A 113 -22.44 -1.97 7.21
C SER A 113 -21.67 -3.28 7.19
N GLY A 114 -20.39 -3.25 7.59
CA GLY A 114 -19.50 -4.42 7.59
C GLY A 114 -18.96 -4.81 6.22
N LYS A 115 -19.26 -4.06 5.16
CA LYS A 115 -18.72 -4.27 3.82
C LYS A 115 -17.22 -4.03 3.75
N LEU A 116 -16.76 -2.98 4.41
CA LEU A 116 -15.34 -2.59 4.46
C LEU A 116 -14.75 -2.90 5.84
N LYS A 117 -13.52 -3.36 5.85
CA LYS A 117 -12.64 -3.30 7.04
C LYS A 117 -11.40 -2.51 6.73
N ILE A 118 -10.81 -1.90 7.75
CA ILE A 118 -9.53 -1.19 7.63
C ILE A 118 -8.49 -1.94 8.45
N LEU A 119 -7.36 -2.26 7.81
CA LEU A 119 -6.16 -2.80 8.43
C LEU A 119 -5.04 -1.79 8.27
N ALA A 120 -4.65 -1.14 9.37
CA ALA A 120 -3.55 -0.18 9.38
C ALA A 120 -2.31 -0.81 10.01
N ILE A 121 -1.21 -0.85 9.25
CA ILE A 121 0.05 -1.52 9.61
C ILE A 121 1.16 -0.49 9.76
N TYR A 122 1.75 -0.47 10.96
CA TYR A 122 3.00 0.21 11.25
C TYR A 122 4.18 -0.66 10.81
N THR A 123 5.05 -0.16 9.93
CA THR A 123 6.10 -0.94 9.25
C THR A 123 7.49 -0.77 9.82
N GLU A 124 7.79 0.35 10.52
CA GLU A 124 9.15 0.69 10.96
C GLU A 124 9.70 -0.18 12.11
N GLY A 125 8.86 -1.04 12.71
CA GLY A 125 9.30 -2.03 13.71
C GLY A 125 9.66 -1.48 15.09
N ASN A 126 9.67 -0.17 15.34
CA ASN A 126 10.04 0.41 16.63
C ASN A 126 8.97 0.12 17.69
N GLU A 127 9.35 -0.69 18.68
CA GLU A 127 8.43 -1.16 19.72
C GLU A 127 7.92 -0.04 20.64
N SER A 128 8.74 0.98 20.94
CA SER A 128 8.33 2.10 21.78
C SER A 128 7.33 3.01 21.06
N VAL A 129 7.55 3.29 19.79
CA VAL A 129 6.62 4.05 18.94
C VAL A 129 5.29 3.31 18.82
N TRP A 130 5.31 2.00 18.54
CA TRP A 130 4.11 1.18 18.50
C TRP A 130 3.31 1.24 19.81
N LYS A 131 3.96 1.00 20.96
CA LYS A 131 3.29 1.02 22.27
C LYS A 131 2.66 2.37 22.60
N ALA A 132 3.32 3.46 22.25
CA ALA A 132 2.81 4.81 22.47
C ALA A 132 1.58 5.14 21.60
N ASN A 133 1.53 4.61 20.37
CA ASN A 133 0.61 5.07 19.33
C ASN A 133 -0.48 4.06 18.93
N LYS A 134 -0.37 2.78 19.29
CA LYS A 134 -1.28 1.70 18.84
C LYS A 134 -2.77 1.94 19.13
N ASN A 135 -3.11 2.84 20.06
CA ASN A 135 -4.48 3.18 20.44
C ASN A 135 -4.98 4.50 19.84
N GLN A 136 -4.19 5.18 19.01
CA GLN A 136 -4.61 6.43 18.37
C GLN A 136 -5.62 6.21 17.24
N LEU A 137 -5.56 5.05 16.59
CA LEU A 137 -6.51 4.69 15.53
C LEU A 137 -7.87 4.29 16.10
N PRO A 138 -8.99 4.47 15.37
CA PRO A 138 -10.32 4.06 15.79
C PRO A 138 -10.39 2.61 16.28
N ALA A 139 -11.25 2.34 17.26
CA ALA A 139 -11.36 1.00 17.87
C ALA A 139 -11.91 -0.05 16.89
N ASN A 140 -12.70 0.36 15.90
CA ASN A 140 -13.26 -0.51 14.85
C ASN A 140 -12.28 -0.79 13.70
N TRP A 141 -11.09 -0.17 13.69
CA TRP A 141 -10.00 -0.50 12.77
C TRP A 141 -9.12 -1.59 13.37
N ILE A 142 -8.58 -2.43 12.50
CA ILE A 142 -7.53 -3.39 12.88
C ILE A 142 -6.20 -2.65 12.79
N ALA A 143 -5.57 -2.38 13.94
CA ALA A 143 -4.22 -1.82 13.96
C ALA A 143 -3.21 -2.93 14.25
N GLY A 144 -2.14 -2.96 13.49
CA GLY A 144 -1.08 -3.94 13.61
C GLY A 144 0.31 -3.34 13.45
N LYS A 145 1.29 -4.01 14.08
CA LYS A 145 2.72 -3.77 13.83
C LYS A 145 3.26 -4.93 13.01
N ASP A 146 3.98 -4.62 11.95
CA ASP A 146 4.67 -5.62 11.12
C ASP A 146 5.65 -6.45 11.94
N ILE A 147 5.69 -7.77 11.64
CA ILE A 147 6.68 -8.72 12.15
C ILE A 147 7.24 -9.62 11.03
N SER A 148 6.96 -9.31 9.79
CA SER A 148 7.47 -10.00 8.60
C SER A 148 8.62 -9.29 7.93
N GLY A 149 8.94 -8.06 8.35
CA GLY A 149 9.92 -7.22 7.68
C GLY A 149 9.42 -6.82 6.29
N ILE A 150 8.22 -6.22 6.20
CA ILE A 150 7.61 -5.81 4.93
C ILE A 150 8.56 -4.95 4.11
N VAL A 151 9.24 -4.00 4.77
CA VAL A 151 10.21 -3.09 4.15
C VAL A 151 11.49 -3.84 3.78
N ASP A 152 12.10 -4.55 4.74
CA ASP A 152 13.39 -5.24 4.56
C ASP A 152 13.32 -6.35 3.50
N ASN A 153 12.20 -7.07 3.44
CA ASN A 153 11.96 -8.12 2.46
C ASN A 153 11.27 -7.61 1.18
N GLU A 154 11.09 -6.31 1.06
CA GLU A 154 10.45 -5.67 -0.08
C GLU A 154 9.15 -6.36 -0.52
N LEU A 155 8.30 -6.77 0.43
CA LEU A 155 7.05 -7.46 0.14
C LEU A 155 6.04 -6.57 -0.61
N TYR A 156 6.12 -5.28 -0.37
CA TYR A 156 5.34 -4.23 -1.01
C TYR A 156 6.26 -3.11 -1.51
N ASP A 157 5.87 -2.46 -2.59
CA ASP A 157 6.56 -1.24 -3.04
C ASP A 157 5.98 -0.04 -2.27
N LEU A 158 6.65 0.34 -1.19
CA LEU A 158 6.25 1.45 -0.33
C LEU A 158 7.00 2.72 -0.72
N LYS A 159 6.65 3.29 -1.87
CA LYS A 159 7.30 4.50 -2.43
C LYS A 159 7.19 5.72 -1.52
N ALA A 160 6.07 5.85 -0.85
CA ALA A 160 5.76 6.92 0.11
C ALA A 160 4.86 6.40 1.23
N MET A 161 4.75 7.16 2.31
CA MET A 161 3.84 6.87 3.41
C MET A 161 2.84 8.02 3.57
N PRO A 162 1.55 7.69 3.77
CA PRO A 162 0.96 6.36 3.84
C PRO A 162 0.80 5.74 2.45
N MET A 163 0.84 4.40 2.36
CA MET A 163 0.52 3.65 1.16
C MET A 163 -0.78 2.89 1.35
N LEU A 164 -1.71 3.05 0.42
CA LEU A 164 -3.06 2.51 0.52
C LEU A 164 -3.33 1.47 -0.59
N TYR A 165 -3.90 0.33 -0.18
CA TYR A 165 -4.38 -0.71 -1.08
C TYR A 165 -5.84 -1.05 -0.77
N LEU A 166 -6.68 -1.17 -1.79
CA LEU A 166 -8.01 -1.76 -1.65
C LEU A 166 -7.95 -3.21 -2.13
N LEU A 167 -8.37 -4.14 -1.29
CA LEU A 167 -8.35 -5.58 -1.57
C LEU A 167 -9.78 -6.12 -1.54
N ASP A 168 -10.06 -7.13 -2.36
CA ASP A 168 -11.29 -7.90 -2.31
C ASP A 168 -11.28 -8.97 -1.19
N LYS A 169 -12.36 -9.73 -1.09
CA LYS A 169 -12.50 -10.83 -0.11
C LYS A 169 -11.42 -11.91 -0.22
N ASP A 170 -10.89 -12.15 -1.41
CA ASP A 170 -9.85 -13.14 -1.72
C ASP A 170 -8.43 -12.55 -1.60
N LYS A 171 -8.34 -11.29 -1.13
CA LYS A 171 -7.11 -10.50 -1.01
C LYS A 171 -6.47 -10.19 -2.37
N ARG A 172 -7.26 -10.13 -3.45
CA ARG A 172 -6.77 -9.58 -4.71
C ARG A 172 -6.78 -8.06 -4.61
N VAL A 173 -5.74 -7.46 -5.13
CA VAL A 173 -5.62 -6.01 -5.21
C VAL A 173 -6.64 -5.49 -6.22
N LEU A 174 -7.59 -4.71 -5.75
CA LEU A 174 -8.53 -3.97 -6.61
C LEU A 174 -7.88 -2.66 -7.06
N MET A 175 -7.25 -1.96 -6.13
CA MET A 175 -6.57 -0.69 -6.37
C MET A 175 -5.30 -0.60 -5.52
N LYS A 176 -4.26 0.01 -6.07
CA LYS A 176 -2.96 0.25 -5.44
C LYS A 176 -2.68 1.75 -5.49
N ASP A 177 -1.99 2.28 -4.48
CA ASP A 177 -1.58 3.68 -4.38
C ASP A 177 -2.76 4.66 -4.50
N LEU A 178 -3.71 4.47 -3.59
CA LEU A 178 -5.00 5.15 -3.64
C LEU A 178 -4.93 6.56 -3.07
N ASP A 179 -5.42 7.53 -3.84
CA ASP A 179 -5.96 8.76 -3.26
C ASP A 179 -7.32 8.46 -2.60
N ILE A 180 -7.59 9.13 -1.47
CA ILE A 180 -8.85 8.96 -0.71
C ILE A 180 -10.07 9.21 -1.61
N GLN A 181 -10.00 10.17 -2.52
CA GLN A 181 -11.08 10.49 -3.45
C GLN A 181 -11.49 9.31 -4.35
N ASN A 182 -10.58 8.36 -4.56
CA ASN A 182 -10.84 7.17 -5.38
C ASN A 182 -11.43 6.00 -4.57
N ILE A 183 -11.41 6.07 -3.22
CA ILE A 183 -11.98 5.04 -2.35
C ILE A 183 -13.50 5.18 -2.26
N SER A 184 -14.01 6.39 -2.44
CA SER A 184 -15.42 6.76 -2.28
C SER A 184 -16.24 6.62 -3.58
N GLN A 185 -15.68 6.09 -4.65
CA GLN A 185 -16.36 5.78 -5.90
C GLN A 185 -16.60 4.28 -6.05
#